data_f100a4b599de5609933a79ffd77e2788
#
_entry.id   f100a4b599de5609933a79ffd77e2788
#
_cell.length_a   1.000
_cell.length_b   1.000
_cell.length_c   1.000
_cell.angle_alpha   90.00
_cell.angle_beta   90.00
_cell.angle_gamma   90.00
#
_symmetry.space_group_name_H-M   'P 1'
#
loop_
_entity.id
_entity.type
_entity.pdbx_description
1 polymer ?
#
loop_
_entity_poly.entity_id
_entity_poly.type
_entity_poly.pdbx_seq_one_letter_code
_entity_poly.pdbx_strand_id
1 'polypeptide(L)' 'MTITITLNGEPHETNDGASIADLLTRLQIDPRRVAVEKNFVVVKRDLYAATVLDAGDQVEIVNFVGGGSQRLAATDQGR' A
#
# COMPACT_ATOMS: atom_id res chain seq x y z
N MET A 1 -17.90 -1.92 9.22
CA MET A 1 -17.85 -3.06 8.30
C MET A 1 -16.48 -3.16 7.67
N THR A 2 -16.13 -4.32 7.22
CA THR A 2 -14.83 -4.55 6.60
C THR A 2 -14.99 -4.94 5.15
N ILE A 3 -13.92 -4.68 4.40
CA ILE A 3 -13.79 -5.14 3.03
C ILE A 3 -12.51 -5.95 2.93
N THR A 4 -12.41 -6.76 1.90
CA THR A 4 -11.20 -7.53 1.64
C THR A 4 -10.53 -6.97 0.40
N ILE A 5 -9.26 -6.67 0.53
CA ILE A 5 -8.39 -6.26 -0.58
C ILE A 5 -7.30 -7.31 -0.75
N THR A 6 -6.55 -7.20 -1.83
CA THR A 6 -5.35 -8.00 -2.01
C THR A 6 -4.16 -7.10 -1.71
N LEU A 7 -3.41 -7.43 -0.67
CA LEU A 7 -2.26 -6.63 -0.25
C LEU A 7 -1.00 -7.43 -0.48
N ASN A 8 -0.19 -6.96 -1.41
CA ASN A 8 1.05 -7.64 -1.79
C ASN A 8 0.81 -9.12 -2.09
N GLY A 9 -0.27 -9.38 -2.82
CA GLY A 9 -0.61 -10.71 -3.29
C GLY A 9 -1.40 -11.56 -2.32
N GLU A 10 -1.77 -11.02 -1.16
CA GLU A 10 -2.48 -11.81 -0.15
C GLU A 10 -3.76 -11.10 0.29
N PRO A 11 -4.78 -11.87 0.67
CA PRO A 11 -6.01 -11.27 1.17
C PRO A 11 -5.74 -10.49 2.46
N HIS A 12 -6.35 -9.34 2.58
CA HIS A 12 -6.19 -8.49 3.75
C HIS A 12 -7.50 -7.75 4.00
N GLU A 13 -7.96 -7.77 5.25
CA GLU A 13 -9.19 -7.07 5.60
C GLU A 13 -8.85 -5.67 6.09
N THR A 14 -9.64 -4.72 5.65
CA THR A 14 -9.53 -3.36 6.15
C THR A 14 -10.94 -2.79 6.31
N ASN A 15 -11.04 -1.64 6.96
CA ASN A 15 -12.34 -1.03 7.20
C ASN A 15 -12.89 -0.46 5.91
N ASP A 16 -14.20 -0.61 5.74
CA ASP A 16 -14.89 0.05 4.64
C ASP A 16 -14.70 1.55 4.78
N GLY A 17 -14.34 2.21 3.71
CA GLY A 17 -14.07 3.63 3.72
C GLY A 17 -12.65 4.02 4.07
N ALA A 18 -11.79 3.04 4.37
CA ALA A 18 -10.39 3.34 4.69
C ALA A 18 -9.65 3.85 3.47
N SER A 19 -8.78 4.82 3.69
CA SER A 19 -7.88 5.31 2.65
C SER A 19 -6.57 4.55 2.67
N ILE A 20 -5.73 4.81 1.66
CA ILE A 20 -4.37 4.28 1.66
C ILE A 20 -3.63 4.77 2.90
N ALA A 21 -3.80 6.05 3.27
CA ALA A 21 -3.16 6.58 4.46
C ALA A 21 -3.60 5.81 5.71
N ASP A 22 -4.89 5.49 5.80
CA ASP A 22 -5.39 4.71 6.93
C ASP A 22 -4.77 3.33 6.98
N LEU A 23 -4.63 2.70 5.81
CA LEU A 23 -4.02 1.37 5.73
C LEU A 23 -2.58 1.42 6.22
N LEU A 24 -1.81 2.41 5.77
CA LEU A 24 -0.42 2.52 6.17
C LEU A 24 -0.30 2.77 7.67
N THR A 25 -1.16 3.60 8.22
CA THR A 25 -1.18 3.85 9.66
C THR A 25 -1.45 2.56 10.43
N ARG A 26 -2.41 1.78 9.98
CA ARG A 26 -2.76 0.52 10.64
C ARG A 26 -1.61 -0.47 10.59
N LEU A 27 -0.88 -0.48 9.48
CA LEU A 27 0.27 -1.38 9.32
C LEU A 27 1.52 -0.82 9.96
N GLN A 28 1.46 0.38 10.52
CA GLN A 28 2.58 1.05 11.16
C GLN A 28 3.73 1.30 10.18
N ILE A 29 3.35 1.69 8.98
CA ILE A 29 4.30 1.97 7.89
C ILE A 29 4.38 3.47 7.70
N ASP A 30 5.60 4.01 7.67
CA ASP A 30 5.84 5.42 7.38
C ASP A 30 5.60 5.65 5.88
N PRO A 31 4.63 6.50 5.53
CA PRO A 31 4.31 6.71 4.11
C PRO A 31 5.46 7.29 3.30
N ARG A 32 6.44 7.90 3.99
CA ARG A 32 7.58 8.47 3.29
C ARG A 32 8.58 7.42 2.85
N ARG A 33 8.43 6.18 3.30
CA ARG A 33 9.39 5.12 3.04
C ARG A 33 8.90 4.10 2.03
N VAL A 34 7.73 4.34 1.45
CA VAL A 34 7.11 3.34 0.58
C VAL A 34 6.57 4.00 -0.67
N ALA A 35 6.46 3.19 -1.71
CA ALA A 35 5.65 3.50 -2.88
C ALA A 35 4.44 2.58 -2.82
N VAL A 36 3.29 3.10 -3.23
CA VAL A 36 2.04 2.35 -3.19
C VAL A 36 1.43 2.34 -4.58
N GLU A 37 0.99 1.16 -5.01
CA GLU A 37 0.21 1.00 -6.22
C GLU A 37 -1.17 0.50 -5.85
N LYS A 38 -2.16 1.01 -6.53
CA LYS A 38 -3.54 0.54 -6.39
C LYS A 38 -4.01 0.15 -7.78
N ASN A 39 -4.33 -1.13 -7.93
CA ASN A 39 -4.76 -1.69 -9.21
C ASN A 39 -3.73 -1.37 -10.30
N PHE A 40 -2.46 -1.56 -9.94
CA PHE A 40 -1.31 -1.43 -10.86
C PHE A 40 -1.01 0.01 -11.27
N VAL A 41 -1.59 0.99 -10.56
CA VAL A 41 -1.32 2.41 -10.82
C VAL A 41 -0.67 3.00 -9.58
N VAL A 42 0.46 3.67 -9.79
CA VAL A 42 1.16 4.32 -8.69
C VAL A 42 0.32 5.47 -8.16
N VAL A 43 0.18 5.52 -6.84
CA VAL A 43 -0.55 6.59 -6.16
C VAL A 43 0.48 7.53 -5.54
N LYS A 44 0.35 8.82 -5.84
CA LYS A 44 1.25 9.81 -5.27
C LYS A 44 0.99 9.94 -3.77
N ARG A 45 2.08 10.21 -3.04
CA ARG A 45 1.98 10.26 -1.57
C ARG A 45 0.95 11.28 -1.09
N ASP A 46 0.88 12.43 -1.74
CA ASP A 46 -0.05 13.47 -1.32
C ASP A 46 -1.51 13.10 -1.59
N LEU A 47 -1.76 11.99 -2.27
CA LEU A 47 -3.11 11.48 -2.51
C LEU A 47 -3.47 10.31 -1.60
N TYR A 48 -2.58 9.88 -0.73
CA TYR A 48 -2.85 8.69 0.08
C TYR A 48 -4.08 8.86 0.97
N ALA A 49 -4.26 10.05 1.53
CA ALA A 49 -5.38 10.29 2.42
C ALA A 49 -6.70 10.43 1.67
N ALA A 50 -6.63 10.76 0.39
CA ALA A 50 -7.83 10.97 -0.42
C ALA A 50 -8.21 9.75 -1.25
N THR A 51 -7.36 8.73 -1.29
CA THR A 51 -7.62 7.54 -2.11
C THR A 51 -8.24 6.46 -1.24
N VAL A 52 -9.53 6.25 -1.41
CA VAL A 52 -10.29 5.28 -0.63
C VAL A 52 -10.18 3.92 -1.27
N LEU A 53 -10.06 2.90 -0.44
CA LEU A 53 -9.95 1.52 -0.89
C LEU A 53 -11.33 0.90 -1.05
N ASP A 54 -11.48 0.09 -2.07
CA ASP A 54 -12.71 -0.65 -2.34
C ASP A 54 -12.45 -2.13 -2.27
N ALA A 55 -13.49 -2.88 -2.02
CA ALA A 55 -13.40 -4.35 -1.99
C ALA A 55 -12.82 -4.84 -3.31
N GLY A 56 -11.88 -5.75 -3.22
CA GLY A 56 -11.26 -6.34 -4.39
C GLY A 56 -10.10 -5.55 -4.96
N ASP A 57 -9.80 -4.37 -4.43
CA ASP A 57 -8.63 -3.61 -4.90
C ASP A 57 -7.36 -4.40 -4.68
N GLN A 58 -6.43 -4.27 -5.63
CA GLN A 58 -5.09 -4.82 -5.49
C GLN A 58 -4.14 -3.71 -5.11
N VAL A 59 -3.53 -3.86 -3.95
CA VAL A 59 -2.65 -2.85 -3.38
C VAL A 59 -1.28 -3.46 -3.20
N GLU A 60 -0.25 -2.76 -3.69
CA GLU A 60 1.12 -3.18 -3.48
C GLU A 60 1.89 -2.07 -2.80
N ILE A 61 2.62 -2.45 -1.78
CA ILE A 61 3.43 -1.52 -1.00
C ILE A 61 4.87 -1.99 -1.13
N VAL A 62 5.72 -1.10 -1.62
CA VAL A 62 7.13 -1.39 -1.85
C VAL A 62 7.95 -0.46 -0.97
N ASN A 63 8.82 -1.02 -0.16
CA ASN A 63 9.68 -0.24 0.71
C ASN A 63 10.91 0.24 -0.02
N PHE A 64 11.33 1.45 0.29
CA PHE A 64 12.64 1.93 -0.11
C PHE A 64 13.65 1.53 0.94
N VAL A 65 14.83 1.15 0.51
CA VAL A 65 15.86 0.63 1.38
C VAL A 65 17.15 1.39 1.17
N GLY A 66 17.84 1.68 2.26
CA GLY A 66 19.15 2.28 2.22
C GLY A 66 19.08 3.68 1.67
N GLY A 67 19.88 3.99 0.68
CA GLY A 67 19.96 5.31 0.12
C GLY A 67 18.76 5.72 -0.68
N GLY A 68 17.71 4.98 -0.63
CA GLY A 68 16.48 5.32 -1.32
C GLY A 68 16.44 4.86 -2.75
N SER A 69 17.51 4.32 -3.24
CA SER A 69 17.55 3.87 -4.62
C SER A 69 17.16 2.42 -4.77
N GLN A 70 17.10 1.71 -3.69
CA GLN A 70 16.70 0.30 -3.71
C GLN A 70 15.33 0.14 -3.15
N ARG A 71 14.69 -0.89 -3.60
CA ARG A 71 13.42 -1.24 -3.00
C ARG A 71 13.37 -2.73 -2.80
N LEU A 72 12.61 -3.08 -1.81
CA LEU A 72 12.33 -4.47 -1.57
C LEU A 72 11.27 -4.89 -2.55
N ALA A 73 11.56 -5.94 -3.22
CA ALA A 73 10.48 -6.56 -3.93
C ALA A 73 9.58 -7.15 -2.86
N ALA A 74 8.44 -6.70 -2.79
CA ALA A 74 7.54 -7.21 -1.77
C ALA A 74 7.47 -8.71 -1.86
N THR A 75 8.26 -8.36 -2.19
CA THR A 75 8.67 -9.17 -2.77
C THR A 75 9.84 -9.39 -3.22
N ASP A 76 10.46 -8.68 -3.66
CA ASP A 76 11.47 -8.54 -4.00
C ASP A 76 12.08 -8.85 -4.08
N GLN A 77 12.26 -8.97 -4.29
CA GLN A 77 12.97 -8.74 -4.45
C GLN A 77 13.59 -8.79 -4.56
N GLY A 78 13.69 -8.71 -4.89
CA GLY A 78 14.34 -8.31 -5.07
C GLY A 78 14.65 -8.30 -5.30
N ARG A 79 14.86 -8.06 -5.42
CA ARG A 79 15.22 -7.65 -5.74
C ARG A 79 15.46 -7.79 -5.84
#